data_33e9eb82c90626a887838982fa5fa49b
#
_entry.id   33e9eb82c90626a887838982fa5fa49b
#
_cell.length_a   1.000
_cell.length_b   1.000
_cell.length_c   1.000
_cell.angle_alpha   90.00
_cell.angle_beta   90.00
_cell.angle_gamma   90.00
#
_symmetry.space_group_name_H-M   'P 1'
#
loop_
_entity.id
_entity.type
_entity.pdbx_description
1 polymer ?
#
loop_
_entity_poly.entity_id
_entity_poly.type
_entity_poly.pdbx_seq_one_letter_code
_entity_poly.pdbx_strand_id
1 'polypeptide(L)'
;MDYLSFFFDRRWRYPKSDIISLMIKMADDSEGAAEGRAIHKGVTEGDKERLKRGVRQCRQILARMGIRREETFLGILNAGHPGGMLPLVSDSANSLHDARLPGNLYVADSTVFPEAAGLPPILTIMALSMKVAGKVREGL
;
A
#
# COMPACT_ATOMS: atom_id res chain seq x y z
N MET A 1 -2.32 5.23 16.22
CA MET A 1 -1.09 5.33 17.04
C MET A 1 -0.25 6.40 16.37
N ASP A 2 -0.03 7.54 17.04
CA ASP A 2 0.68 8.67 16.45
C ASP A 2 2.15 8.36 16.17
N TYR A 3 2.67 8.88 15.06
CA TYR A 3 4.09 8.79 14.71
C TYR A 3 5.00 9.30 15.86
N LEU A 4 4.52 10.27 16.63
CA LEU A 4 5.22 10.80 17.80
C LEU A 4 5.29 9.80 18.96
N SER A 5 4.31 8.91 19.14
CA SER A 5 4.36 7.90 20.22
C SER A 5 5.50 6.91 20.01
N PHE A 6 5.92 6.70 18.77
CA PHE A 6 7.06 5.87 18.43
C PHE A 6 8.36 6.46 18.98
N PHE A 7 8.55 7.78 18.98
CA PHE A 7 9.76 8.43 19.49
C PHE A 7 9.88 8.45 21.03
N PHE A 8 8.77 8.29 21.74
CA PHE A 8 8.76 8.26 23.21
C PHE A 8 8.74 6.84 23.79
N ASP A 9 8.76 5.83 22.95
CA ASP A 9 8.80 4.44 23.40
C ASP A 9 10.20 4.08 23.92
N ARG A 10 10.29 3.54 25.14
CA ARG A 10 11.55 3.10 25.76
C ARG A 10 12.33 2.09 24.94
N ARG A 11 11.68 1.41 24.01
CA ARG A 11 12.24 0.42 23.09
C ARG A 11 13.22 1.01 22.07
N TRP A 12 13.22 2.32 21.86
CA TRP A 12 14.21 3.06 21.08
C TRP A 12 15.63 3.09 21.67
N ARG A 13 15.78 2.60 22.88
CA ARG A 13 17.09 2.53 23.53
C ARG A 13 17.97 1.40 23.02
N TYR A 14 17.42 0.50 22.21
CA TYR A 14 18.20 -0.56 21.60
C TYR A 14 18.96 -0.03 20.38
N PRO A 15 20.24 -0.42 20.20
CA PRO A 15 20.95 -0.15 18.97
C PRO A 15 20.18 -0.68 17.76
N LYS A 16 20.22 0.01 16.62
CA LYS A 16 19.54 -0.42 15.40
C LYS A 16 19.97 -1.81 14.94
N SER A 17 21.20 -2.20 15.25
CA SER A 17 21.74 -3.56 15.02
C SER A 17 20.98 -4.65 15.73
N ASP A 18 20.32 -4.32 16.84
CA ASP A 18 19.65 -5.27 17.72
C ASP A 18 18.11 -5.31 17.47
N ILE A 19 17.65 -4.63 16.41
CA ILE A 19 16.24 -4.53 16.06
C ILE A 19 15.97 -5.27 14.75
N ILE A 20 15.04 -6.21 14.78
CA ILE A 20 14.51 -6.88 13.59
C ILE A 20 13.12 -6.31 13.29
N SER A 21 12.92 -5.88 12.05
CA SER A 21 11.63 -5.40 11.58
C SER A 21 10.98 -6.38 10.63
N LEU A 22 9.72 -6.74 10.89
CA LEU A 22 8.88 -7.51 9.98
C LEU A 22 7.75 -6.62 9.49
N MET A 23 7.59 -6.54 8.18
CA MET A 23 6.50 -5.79 7.55
C MET A 23 5.34 -6.73 7.22
N ILE A 24 4.15 -6.39 7.71
CA ILE A 24 2.91 -7.02 7.29
C ILE A 24 2.35 -6.20 6.14
N LYS A 25 2.29 -6.82 4.96
CA LYS A 25 1.71 -6.20 3.77
C LYS A 25 0.52 -7.02 3.29
N MET A 26 -0.57 -6.35 2.98
CA MET A 26 -1.80 -7.00 2.53
C MET A 26 -2.52 -6.13 1.50
N ALA A 27 -3.32 -6.75 0.66
CA ALA A 27 -4.39 -6.09 -0.07
C ALA A 27 -5.51 -5.78 0.92
N ASP A 28 -6.00 -4.56 0.91
CA ASP A 28 -7.16 -4.15 1.69
C ASP A 28 -8.42 -4.08 0.82
N ASP A 29 -9.57 -4.30 1.44
CA ASP A 29 -10.89 -4.20 0.80
C ASP A 29 -11.55 -2.85 1.09
N SER A 30 -10.88 -1.98 1.87
CA SER A 30 -11.45 -0.70 2.25
C SER A 30 -11.38 0.29 1.10
N GLU A 31 -12.53 0.87 0.76
CA GLU A 31 -12.60 2.03 -0.09
C GLU A 31 -12.26 3.29 0.71
N GLY A 32 -11.81 4.32 0.00
CA GLY A 32 -11.50 5.62 0.57
C GLY A 32 -11.98 6.74 -0.35
N ALA A 33 -12.03 7.94 0.20
CA ALA A 33 -12.35 9.15 -0.55
C ALA A 33 -11.32 10.25 -0.28
N ALA A 34 -11.03 11.04 -1.30
CA ALA A 34 -10.26 12.26 -1.18
C ALA A 34 -11.20 13.45 -1.44
N GLU A 35 -11.40 14.27 -0.43
CA GLU A 35 -12.29 15.42 -0.49
C GLU A 35 -11.53 16.70 -0.13
N GLY A 36 -11.27 17.53 -1.12
CA GLY A 36 -10.48 18.74 -0.95
C GLY A 36 -9.07 18.42 -0.43
N ARG A 37 -8.78 18.72 0.84
CA ARG A 37 -7.48 18.46 1.49
C ARG A 37 -7.54 17.29 2.50
N ALA A 38 -8.68 16.64 2.62
CA ALA A 38 -8.89 15.52 3.52
C ALA A 38 -8.88 14.19 2.77
N ILE A 39 -8.31 13.17 3.42
CA ILE A 39 -8.34 11.78 2.94
C ILE A 39 -9.08 10.97 4.00
N HIS A 40 -10.15 10.32 3.58
CA HIS A 40 -10.96 9.43 4.40
C HIS A 40 -10.70 7.99 3.97
N LYS A 41 -10.11 7.18 4.82
CA LYS A 41 -9.90 5.76 4.57
C LYS A 41 -10.15 4.95 5.84
N GLY A 42 -11.12 4.08 5.77
CA GLY A 42 -11.44 3.15 6.84
C GLY A 42 -10.60 1.88 6.82
N VAL A 43 -10.85 1.01 7.79
CA VAL A 43 -10.33 -0.37 7.83
C VAL A 43 -11.53 -1.27 8.08
N THR A 44 -11.82 -2.19 7.17
CA THR A 44 -12.94 -3.12 7.31
C THR A 44 -12.69 -4.17 8.40
N GLU A 45 -13.71 -4.85 8.86
CA GLU A 45 -13.51 -5.98 9.80
C GLU A 45 -12.68 -7.11 9.15
N GLY A 46 -12.87 -7.36 7.85
CA GLY A 46 -12.05 -8.29 7.09
C GLY A 46 -10.57 -7.89 7.08
N ASP A 47 -10.27 -6.61 6.88
CA ASP A 47 -8.91 -6.07 6.94
C ASP A 47 -8.30 -6.25 8.32
N LYS A 48 -9.07 -5.95 9.38
CA LYS A 48 -8.62 -6.14 10.76
C LYS A 48 -8.27 -7.59 11.06
N GLU A 49 -9.08 -8.54 10.58
CA GLU A 49 -8.78 -9.96 10.78
C GLU A 49 -7.54 -10.42 9.99
N ARG A 50 -7.35 -9.92 8.76
CA ARG A 50 -6.12 -10.17 7.99
C ARG A 50 -4.89 -9.62 8.70
N LEU A 51 -4.97 -8.38 9.22
CA LEU A 51 -3.90 -7.78 10.02
C LEU A 51 -3.59 -8.60 11.28
N LYS A 52 -4.61 -9.00 12.04
CA LYS A 52 -4.43 -9.87 13.23
C LYS A 52 -3.74 -11.18 12.87
N ARG A 53 -4.10 -11.78 11.72
CA ARG A 53 -3.43 -13.00 11.22
C ARG A 53 -1.96 -12.75 10.94
N GLY A 54 -1.62 -11.67 10.22
CA GLY A 54 -0.25 -11.26 9.95
C GLY A 54 0.55 -11.05 11.22
N VAL A 55 -0.02 -10.36 12.22
CA VAL A 55 0.61 -10.15 13.54
C VAL A 55 0.90 -11.49 14.22
N ARG A 56 -0.06 -12.43 14.20
CA ARG A 56 0.18 -13.78 14.79
C ARG A 56 1.32 -14.50 14.09
N GLN A 57 1.38 -14.47 12.77
CA GLN A 57 2.46 -15.10 11.99
C GLN A 57 3.82 -14.46 12.29
N CYS A 58 3.91 -13.14 12.30
CA CYS A 58 5.15 -12.43 12.66
C CYS A 58 5.63 -12.81 14.07
N ARG A 59 4.71 -12.85 15.03
CA ARG A 59 5.05 -13.27 16.41
C ARG A 59 5.54 -14.71 16.48
N GLN A 60 4.98 -15.63 15.70
CA GLN A 60 5.46 -17.01 15.63
C GLN A 60 6.87 -17.09 15.05
N ILE A 61 7.17 -16.31 14.01
CA ILE A 61 8.52 -16.22 13.44
C ILE A 61 9.51 -15.71 14.48
N LEU A 62 9.19 -14.59 15.13
CA LEU A 62 10.04 -13.97 16.15
C LEU A 62 10.26 -14.90 17.35
N ALA A 63 9.23 -15.63 17.79
CA ALA A 63 9.35 -16.60 18.88
C ALA A 63 10.30 -17.75 18.53
N ARG A 64 10.31 -18.23 17.27
CA ARG A 64 11.27 -19.23 16.81
C ARG A 64 12.71 -18.71 16.77
N MET A 65 12.90 -17.40 16.72
CA MET A 65 14.19 -16.73 16.82
C MET A 65 14.57 -16.44 18.29
N GLY A 66 13.78 -16.89 19.27
CA GLY A 66 14.02 -16.67 20.69
C GLY A 66 13.54 -15.32 21.22
N ILE A 67 12.85 -14.52 20.40
CA ILE A 67 12.33 -13.19 20.81
C ILE A 67 11.00 -13.37 21.54
N ARG A 68 10.92 -12.90 22.78
CA ARG A 68 9.73 -12.99 23.62
C ARG A 68 8.69 -11.96 23.19
N ARG A 69 7.43 -12.24 23.50
CA ARG A 69 6.31 -11.37 23.15
C ARG A 69 6.45 -9.95 23.71
N GLU A 70 6.98 -9.83 24.91
CA GLU A 70 7.19 -8.57 25.64
C GLU A 70 8.26 -7.69 24.98
N GLU A 71 9.12 -8.30 24.17
CA GLU A 71 10.17 -7.63 23.40
C GLU A 71 9.67 -7.16 22.01
N THR A 72 8.42 -7.48 21.67
CA THR A 72 7.82 -7.09 20.38
C THR A 72 6.90 -5.88 20.54
N PHE A 73 6.85 -5.05 19.51
CA PHE A 73 5.88 -3.97 19.42
C PHE A 73 5.30 -3.87 17.99
N LEU A 74 4.12 -3.29 17.89
CA LEU A 74 3.50 -2.99 16.61
C LEU A 74 3.85 -1.56 16.20
N GLY A 75 4.32 -1.41 14.97
CA GLY A 75 4.53 -0.12 14.34
C GLY A 75 3.22 0.51 13.88
N ILE A 76 3.35 1.48 13.00
CA ILE A 76 2.24 2.26 12.46
C ILE A 76 1.54 1.44 11.36
N LEU A 77 0.21 1.49 11.34
CA LEU A 77 -0.58 1.11 10.19
C LEU A 77 -0.62 2.28 9.20
N ASN A 78 -0.16 2.07 7.99
CA ASN A 78 -0.25 3.08 6.93
C ASN A 78 -0.66 2.45 5.60
N ALA A 79 -1.19 3.28 4.70
CA ALA A 79 -1.45 2.93 3.31
C ALA A 79 -0.26 3.38 2.46
N GLY A 80 0.69 2.49 2.24
CA GLY A 80 1.94 2.81 1.54
C GLY A 80 1.80 2.96 0.01
N HIS A 81 0.73 2.45 -0.58
CA HIS A 81 0.51 2.46 -2.03
C HIS A 81 -0.96 2.79 -2.33
N PRO A 82 -1.37 4.05 -2.22
CA PRO A 82 -2.71 4.47 -2.60
C PRO A 82 -2.93 4.26 -4.10
N GLY A 83 -4.15 3.87 -4.48
CA GLY A 83 -4.52 3.62 -5.87
C GLY A 83 -6.03 3.57 -6.05
N GLY A 84 -6.49 3.23 -7.26
CA GLY A 84 -7.91 2.99 -7.53
C GLY A 84 -8.75 4.25 -7.74
N MET A 85 -8.17 5.44 -7.86
CA MET A 85 -8.94 6.67 -8.10
C MET A 85 -9.45 6.81 -9.55
N LEU A 86 -8.72 6.21 -10.49
CA LEU A 86 -9.04 6.16 -11.92
C LEU A 86 -8.86 4.73 -12.44
N PRO A 87 -9.59 3.73 -11.91
CA PRO A 87 -9.33 2.34 -12.20
C PRO A 87 -9.53 2.03 -13.69
N LEU A 88 -8.55 1.42 -14.32
CA LEU A 88 -8.71 0.87 -15.67
C LEU A 88 -9.68 -0.31 -15.61
N VAL A 89 -10.77 -0.21 -16.34
CA VAL A 89 -11.76 -1.27 -16.55
C VAL A 89 -11.56 -1.91 -17.91
N SER A 90 -12.27 -2.99 -18.20
CA SER A 90 -12.11 -3.75 -19.46
C SER A 90 -12.14 -2.86 -20.71
N ASP A 91 -13.02 -1.88 -20.76
CA ASP A 91 -13.20 -0.99 -21.91
C ASP A 91 -12.04 0.00 -22.08
N SER A 92 -11.40 0.42 -20.99
CA SER A 92 -10.27 1.34 -21.00
C SER A 92 -8.90 0.63 -20.99
N ALA A 93 -8.85 -0.68 -20.78
CA ALA A 93 -7.60 -1.43 -20.66
C ALA A 93 -6.74 -1.39 -21.94
N ASN A 94 -7.36 -1.33 -23.11
CA ASN A 94 -6.66 -1.27 -24.40
C ASN A 94 -6.22 0.17 -24.74
N SER A 95 -7.03 1.16 -24.40
CA SER A 95 -6.70 2.58 -24.64
C SER A 95 -5.69 3.12 -23.64
N LEU A 96 -5.60 2.53 -22.45
CA LEU A 96 -4.84 3.01 -21.28
C LEU A 96 -5.21 4.46 -20.90
N HIS A 97 -6.44 4.86 -21.23
CA HIS A 97 -6.96 6.20 -21.03
C HIS A 97 -8.31 6.13 -20.29
N ASP A 98 -8.47 6.93 -19.28
CA ASP A 98 -9.75 7.08 -18.56
C ASP A 98 -10.60 8.16 -19.26
N ALA A 99 -11.83 7.81 -19.62
CA ALA A 99 -12.73 8.72 -20.35
C ALA A 99 -13.12 10.00 -19.58
N ARG A 100 -12.87 10.04 -18.27
CA ARG A 100 -13.05 11.25 -17.43
C ARG A 100 -11.96 12.29 -17.62
N LEU A 101 -10.84 11.90 -18.25
CA LEU A 101 -9.70 12.79 -18.49
C LEU A 101 -9.78 13.40 -19.90
N PRO A 102 -9.20 14.61 -20.11
CA PRO A 102 -8.96 15.12 -21.45
C PRO A 102 -8.19 14.14 -22.32
N GLY A 103 -8.53 14.04 -23.61
CA GLY A 103 -7.99 13.00 -24.51
C GLY A 103 -6.46 12.97 -24.67
N ASN A 104 -5.77 14.04 -24.28
CA ASN A 104 -4.32 14.16 -24.29
C ASN A 104 -3.66 13.98 -22.91
N LEU A 105 -4.42 13.57 -21.88
CA LEU A 105 -3.92 13.37 -20.52
C LEU A 105 -3.98 11.89 -20.14
N TYR A 106 -2.84 11.31 -19.88
CA TYR A 106 -2.69 9.92 -19.46
C TYR A 106 -2.16 9.84 -18.03
N VAL A 107 -2.58 8.80 -17.32
CA VAL A 107 -2.10 8.48 -15.96
C VAL A 107 -1.33 7.17 -16.02
N ALA A 108 -0.16 7.12 -15.40
CA ALA A 108 0.77 5.99 -15.46
C ALA A 108 1.33 5.62 -14.08
N ASP A 109 0.49 5.65 -13.05
CA ASP A 109 0.83 5.27 -11.68
C ASP A 109 -0.21 4.32 -11.07
N SER A 110 -0.12 4.04 -9.79
CA SER A 110 -1.05 3.12 -9.10
C SER A 110 -2.50 3.61 -9.03
N THR A 111 -2.77 4.87 -9.36
CA THR A 111 -4.13 5.44 -9.43
C THR A 111 -5.04 4.64 -10.35
N VAL A 112 -4.47 4.03 -11.40
CA VAL A 112 -5.23 3.27 -12.41
C VAL A 112 -5.41 1.78 -12.07
N PHE A 113 -4.92 1.32 -10.94
CA PHE A 113 -5.13 -0.07 -10.54
C PHE A 113 -6.57 -0.28 -10.07
N PRO A 114 -7.27 -1.31 -10.58
CA PRO A 114 -8.65 -1.58 -10.19
C PRO A 114 -8.76 -2.11 -8.76
N GLU A 115 -7.71 -2.73 -8.24
CA GLU A 115 -7.68 -3.31 -6.90
C GLU A 115 -6.26 -3.31 -6.32
N ALA A 116 -6.15 -3.53 -5.01
CA ALA A 116 -4.87 -3.62 -4.32
C ALA A 116 -4.15 -4.94 -4.65
N ALA A 117 -2.93 -4.84 -5.18
CA ALA A 117 -2.14 -6.01 -5.58
C ALA A 117 -1.59 -6.83 -4.40
N GLY A 118 -1.64 -6.31 -3.16
CA GLY A 118 -1.06 -6.97 -1.97
C GLY A 118 0.47 -7.08 -1.98
N LEU A 119 1.12 -6.62 -3.04
CA LEU A 119 2.57 -6.64 -3.28
C LEU A 119 3.08 -5.23 -3.61
N PRO A 120 4.39 -4.96 -3.50
CA PRO A 120 4.98 -3.72 -3.98
C PRO A 120 4.68 -3.52 -5.48
N PRO A 121 3.98 -2.43 -5.88
CA PRO A 121 3.49 -2.29 -7.26
C PRO A 121 4.52 -1.75 -8.25
N ILE A 122 5.76 -1.50 -7.83
CA ILE A 122 6.74 -0.74 -8.63
C ILE A 122 6.97 -1.33 -10.02
N LEU A 123 7.14 -2.65 -10.13
CA LEU A 123 7.36 -3.28 -11.45
C LEU A 123 6.14 -3.17 -12.35
N THR A 124 4.93 -3.30 -11.79
CA THR A 124 3.69 -3.12 -12.53
C THR A 124 3.52 -1.68 -12.99
N ILE A 125 3.84 -0.70 -12.14
CA ILE A 125 3.82 0.73 -12.49
C ILE A 125 4.81 1.00 -13.63
N MET A 126 6.02 0.49 -13.56
CA MET A 126 7.03 0.66 -14.62
C MET A 126 6.55 0.07 -15.97
N ALA A 127 6.01 -1.14 -15.94
CA ALA A 127 5.48 -1.78 -17.14
C ALA A 127 4.30 -0.99 -17.72
N LEU A 128 3.40 -0.50 -16.88
CA LEU A 128 2.29 0.36 -17.28
C LEU A 128 2.79 1.66 -17.90
N SER A 129 3.75 2.32 -17.27
CA SER A 129 4.32 3.58 -17.76
C SER A 129 4.96 3.42 -19.16
N MET A 130 5.63 2.30 -19.40
CA MET A 130 6.17 1.98 -20.73
C MET A 130 5.07 1.81 -21.76
N LYS A 131 3.97 1.14 -21.41
CA LYS A 131 2.81 0.98 -22.30
C LYS A 131 2.15 2.31 -22.62
N VAL A 132 1.93 3.14 -21.61
CA VAL A 132 1.35 4.48 -21.79
C VAL A 132 2.26 5.34 -22.67
N ALA A 133 3.56 5.34 -22.43
CA ALA A 133 4.52 6.07 -23.28
C ALA A 133 4.50 5.59 -24.75
N GLY A 134 4.33 4.30 -24.98
CA GLY A 134 4.12 3.74 -26.31
C GLY A 134 2.88 4.29 -26.99
N LYS A 135 1.75 4.29 -26.26
CA LYS A 135 0.46 4.84 -26.77
C LYS A 135 0.53 6.32 -27.11
N VAL A 136 1.13 7.13 -26.22
CA VAL A 136 1.31 8.57 -26.47
C VAL A 136 2.13 8.80 -27.75
N ARG A 137 3.19 8.02 -27.96
CA ARG A 137 4.02 8.12 -29.16
C ARG A 137 3.30 7.71 -30.44
N GLU A 138 2.39 6.71 -30.39
CA GLU A 138 1.57 6.29 -31.53
C GLU A 138 0.51 7.31 -31.93
N GLY A 139 0.08 8.19 -30.99
CA GLY A 139 -0.91 9.23 -31.19
C GLY A 139 -0.34 10.59 -31.61
N LEU A 140 0.99 10.72 -31.64
CA LEU A 140 1.70 11.91 -32.12
C LEU A 140 2.10 11.75 -33.60
#